data_f0991540cc3c64aa6d839ef645811ae3
#
_entry.id   f0991540cc3c64aa6d839ef645811ae3
#
_cell.length_a   1.000
_cell.length_b   1.000
_cell.length_c   1.000
_cell.angle_alpha   90.00
_cell.angle_beta   90.00
_cell.angle_gamma   90.00
#
_symmetry.space_group_name_H-M   'P 1'
#
loop_
_entity.id
_entity.type
_entity.pdbx_description
1 polymer ?
#
loop_
_entity_poly.entity_id
_entity_poly.type
_entity_poly.pdbx_seq_one_letter_code
_entity_poly.pdbx_strand_id
1 'polypeptide(L)'
;MLTRVLFSCLVDADCLCTEAYYRPSATLERENKHSTLKELRTRLVNYCKTVCKNDTPINQWRTKIMDCAKRMAPSNRGLFTLEADVGGGKTLAMLMFALMHAINHGMKRIVYLAPYGAVIEQTANQLKKIFGDNNVCVHHINMDTVKLTMADLMACDNWDVPIIVS
;
A
#
# COMPACT_ATOMS: atom_id res chain seq x y z
N MET A 1 7.21 -10.24 24.34
CA MET A 1 7.09 -9.80 22.94
C MET A 1 7.52 -10.89 21.96
N LEU A 2 8.71 -11.45 22.06
CA LEU A 2 9.24 -12.50 21.18
C LEU A 2 8.33 -13.74 21.09
N THR A 3 7.82 -14.26 22.21
CA THR A 3 6.93 -15.43 22.27
C THR A 3 5.67 -15.25 21.41
N ARG A 4 5.06 -14.05 21.44
CA ARG A 4 3.86 -13.78 20.62
C ARG A 4 4.17 -13.78 19.13
N VAL A 5 5.34 -13.22 18.75
CA VAL A 5 5.79 -13.21 17.35
C VAL A 5 6.05 -14.64 16.87
N LEU A 6 6.77 -15.45 17.66
CA LEU A 6 7.04 -16.86 17.32
C LEU A 6 5.76 -17.68 17.23
N PHE A 7 4.82 -17.48 18.15
CA PHE A 7 3.52 -18.15 18.10
C PHE A 7 2.73 -17.76 16.85
N SER A 8 2.69 -16.47 16.53
CA SER A 8 2.03 -15.97 15.30
C SER A 8 2.65 -16.57 14.04
N CYS A 9 3.98 -16.62 13.96
CA CYS A 9 4.68 -17.25 12.83
C CYS A 9 4.37 -18.77 12.73
N LEU A 10 4.26 -19.47 13.86
CA LEU A 10 3.95 -20.89 13.88
C LEU A 10 2.51 -21.14 13.37
N VAL A 11 1.54 -20.37 13.86
CA VAL A 11 0.14 -20.47 13.41
C VAL A 11 0.01 -20.16 11.92
N ASP A 12 0.69 -19.12 11.47
CA ASP A 12 0.70 -18.74 10.04
C ASP A 12 1.30 -19.85 9.16
N ALA A 13 2.43 -20.41 9.57
CA ALA A 13 3.07 -21.52 8.87
C ALA A 13 2.17 -22.76 8.80
N ASP A 14 1.49 -23.11 9.90
CA ASP A 14 0.56 -24.25 9.95
C ASP A 14 -0.63 -24.03 9.01
N CYS A 15 -1.23 -22.85 9.04
CA CYS A 15 -2.31 -22.48 8.12
C CYS A 15 -1.89 -22.56 6.66
N LEU A 16 -0.72 -22.02 6.32
CA LEU A 16 -0.18 -22.04 4.96
C LEU A 16 0.15 -23.46 4.48
N CYS A 17 0.75 -24.29 5.34
CA CYS A 17 1.01 -25.69 5.02
C CYS A 17 -0.27 -26.48 4.78
N THR A 18 -1.27 -26.27 5.62
CA THR A 18 -2.59 -26.92 5.50
C THR A 18 -3.28 -26.47 4.20
N GLU A 19 -3.26 -25.18 3.90
CA GLU A 19 -3.81 -24.66 2.64
C GLU A 19 -3.10 -25.24 1.42
N ALA A 20 -1.76 -25.27 1.43
CA ALA A 20 -0.97 -25.83 0.33
C ALA A 20 -1.30 -27.32 0.07
N TYR A 21 -1.61 -28.08 1.13
CA TYR A 21 -2.02 -29.45 1.01
C TYR A 21 -3.42 -29.60 0.39
N TYR A 22 -4.41 -28.85 0.87
CA TYR A 22 -5.80 -28.96 0.39
C TYR A 22 -6.11 -28.14 -0.86
N ARG A 23 -5.32 -27.07 -1.13
CA ARG A 23 -5.50 -26.16 -2.25
C ARG A 23 -4.17 -25.75 -2.88
N PRO A 24 -3.48 -26.66 -3.60
CA PRO A 24 -2.17 -26.37 -4.21
C PRO A 24 -2.19 -25.17 -5.17
N SER A 25 -3.33 -24.88 -5.82
CA SER A 25 -3.49 -23.74 -6.71
C SER A 25 -3.43 -22.39 -5.97
N ALA A 26 -3.83 -22.32 -4.72
CA ALA A 26 -3.79 -21.10 -3.92
C ALA A 26 -2.36 -20.60 -3.70
N THR A 27 -1.41 -21.50 -3.48
CA THR A 27 0.01 -21.18 -3.35
C THR A 27 0.57 -20.52 -4.63
N LEU A 28 0.25 -21.07 -5.79
CA LEU A 28 0.65 -20.52 -7.08
C LEU A 28 -0.03 -19.15 -7.35
N GLU A 29 -1.25 -18.99 -6.87
CA GLU A 29 -1.98 -17.73 -6.97
C GLU A 29 -1.36 -16.62 -6.13
N ARG A 30 -0.78 -16.93 -4.96
CA ARG A 30 -0.09 -15.97 -4.09
C ARG A 30 1.24 -15.48 -4.69
N GLU A 31 2.00 -16.39 -5.32
CA GLU A 31 3.37 -16.09 -5.76
C GLU A 31 3.47 -15.15 -6.97
N ASN A 32 2.44 -15.06 -7.82
CA ASN A 32 2.58 -14.49 -9.16
C ASN A 32 1.70 -13.26 -9.50
N LYS A 33 1.02 -12.64 -8.53
CA LYS A 33 -0.03 -11.65 -8.86
C LYS A 33 0.32 -10.19 -8.64
N HIS A 34 1.39 -9.87 -7.93
CA HIS A 34 1.62 -8.50 -7.49
C HIS A 34 2.74 -7.79 -8.23
N SER A 35 2.49 -6.53 -8.55
CA SER A 35 3.51 -5.67 -9.16
C SER A 35 4.60 -5.33 -8.13
N THR A 36 5.82 -5.16 -8.61
CA THR A 36 6.93 -4.68 -7.79
C THR A 36 6.71 -3.22 -7.34
N LEU A 37 7.30 -2.82 -6.21
CA LEU A 37 7.24 -1.43 -5.76
C LEU A 37 7.79 -0.44 -6.81
N LYS A 38 8.75 -0.86 -7.65
CA LYS A 38 9.28 -0.05 -8.75
C LYS A 38 8.22 0.21 -9.83
N GLU A 39 7.44 -0.80 -10.19
CA GLU A 39 6.34 -0.67 -11.15
C GLU A 39 5.22 0.21 -10.57
N LEU A 40 4.88 0.02 -9.30
CA LEU A 40 3.90 0.85 -8.61
C LEU A 40 4.34 2.32 -8.56
N ARG A 41 5.61 2.59 -8.28
CA ARG A 41 6.16 3.95 -8.37
C ARG A 41 5.96 4.53 -9.77
N THR A 42 6.21 3.76 -10.82
CA THR A 42 6.04 4.21 -12.21
C THR A 42 4.57 4.54 -12.49
N ARG A 43 3.62 3.71 -12.03
CA ARG A 43 2.18 3.99 -12.14
C ARG A 43 1.80 5.29 -11.43
N LEU A 44 2.32 5.51 -10.22
CA LEU A 44 2.05 6.74 -9.47
C LEU A 44 2.62 7.98 -10.18
N VAL A 45 3.84 7.90 -10.72
CA VAL A 45 4.42 9.00 -11.51
C VAL A 45 3.55 9.33 -12.71
N ASN A 46 3.10 8.33 -13.46
CA ASN A 46 2.23 8.54 -14.61
C ASN A 46 0.87 9.15 -14.20
N TYR A 47 0.26 8.66 -13.13
CA TYR A 47 -0.96 9.24 -12.59
C TYR A 47 -0.77 10.71 -12.19
N CYS A 48 0.30 11.04 -11.49
CA CYS A 48 0.59 12.44 -11.12
C CYS A 48 0.71 13.35 -12.35
N LYS A 49 1.30 12.88 -13.44
CA LYS A 49 1.37 13.65 -14.70
C LYS A 49 -0.01 13.90 -15.32
N THR A 50 -0.95 12.99 -15.15
CA THR A 50 -2.32 13.17 -15.66
C THR A 50 -3.13 14.18 -14.84
N VAL A 51 -2.92 14.21 -13.53
CA VAL A 51 -3.66 15.08 -12.59
C VAL A 51 -3.11 16.51 -12.58
N CYS A 52 -1.79 16.68 -12.75
CA CYS A 52 -1.12 17.97 -12.69
C CYS A 52 -0.86 18.56 -14.10
N LYS A 53 -1.87 18.52 -14.98
CA LYS A 53 -1.72 18.97 -16.37
C LYS A 53 -1.66 20.50 -16.56
N ASN A 54 -2.21 21.26 -15.64
CA ASN A 54 -2.30 22.70 -15.76
C ASN A 54 -1.35 23.39 -14.78
N ASP A 55 -0.65 24.42 -15.24
CA ASP A 55 0.25 25.24 -14.42
C ASP A 55 -0.55 26.27 -13.59
N THR A 56 -1.33 25.76 -12.65
CA THR A 56 -2.08 26.58 -11.68
C THR A 56 -1.27 26.74 -10.40
N PRO A 57 -1.47 27.82 -9.62
CA PRO A 57 -0.79 28.02 -8.35
C PRO A 57 -0.88 26.82 -7.40
N ILE A 58 -2.05 26.15 -7.36
CA ILE A 58 -2.24 24.95 -6.54
C ILE A 58 -1.41 23.77 -7.05
N ASN A 59 -1.23 23.61 -8.35
CA ASN A 59 -0.43 22.52 -8.90
C ASN A 59 1.07 22.79 -8.77
N GLN A 60 1.50 24.03 -8.81
CA GLN A 60 2.88 24.42 -8.47
C GLN A 60 3.18 24.08 -7.00
N TRP A 61 2.24 24.36 -6.10
CA TRP A 61 2.35 23.99 -4.67
C TRP A 61 2.42 22.47 -4.47
N ARG A 62 1.53 21.71 -5.12
CA ARG A 62 1.55 20.24 -5.11
C ARG A 62 2.87 19.67 -5.63
N THR A 63 3.45 20.28 -6.66
CA THR A 63 4.75 19.88 -7.20
C THR A 63 5.86 20.10 -6.17
N LYS A 64 5.87 21.24 -5.46
CA LYS A 64 6.86 21.50 -4.39
C LYS A 64 6.78 20.48 -3.28
N ILE A 65 5.58 20.12 -2.82
CA ILE A 65 5.37 19.09 -1.79
C ILE A 65 5.87 17.72 -2.29
N MET A 66 5.52 17.36 -3.53
CA MET A 66 5.96 16.11 -4.16
C MET A 66 7.49 16.04 -4.27
N ASP A 67 8.14 17.11 -4.66
CA ASP A 67 9.60 17.16 -4.81
C ASP A 67 10.30 17.13 -3.44
N CYS A 68 9.71 17.73 -2.42
CA CYS A 68 10.17 17.57 -1.05
C CYS A 68 10.12 16.11 -0.61
N ALA A 69 8.98 15.44 -0.83
CA ALA A 69 8.80 14.02 -0.53
C ALA A 69 9.85 13.13 -1.23
N LYS A 70 10.10 13.38 -2.52
CA LYS A 70 11.13 12.64 -3.28
C LYS A 70 12.55 12.87 -2.73
N ARG A 71 12.89 14.11 -2.37
CA ARG A 71 14.22 14.44 -1.81
C ARG A 71 14.47 13.78 -0.45
N MET A 72 13.42 13.65 0.36
CA MET A 72 13.51 13.03 1.69
C MET A 72 13.50 11.50 1.65
N ALA A 73 13.03 10.89 0.58
CA ALA A 73 12.91 9.44 0.48
C ALA A 73 14.22 8.63 0.66
N PRO A 74 15.42 9.11 0.27
CA PRO A 74 16.68 8.40 0.53
C PRO A 74 17.19 8.49 1.98
N SER A 75 16.57 9.33 2.83
CA SER A 75 16.99 9.50 4.23
C SER A 75 16.96 8.19 5.00
N ASN A 76 17.73 8.11 6.09
CA ASN A 76 17.74 6.95 6.97
C ASN A 76 16.33 6.63 7.49
N ARG A 77 16.09 5.36 7.83
CA ARG A 77 14.83 4.92 8.44
C ARG A 77 14.55 5.71 9.72
N GLY A 78 13.31 6.13 9.90
CA GLY A 78 12.92 6.91 11.07
C GLY A 78 11.48 7.38 11.00
N LEU A 79 11.13 8.32 11.86
CA LEU A 79 9.85 9.01 11.87
C LEU A 79 9.95 10.27 10.97
N PHE A 80 9.01 10.43 10.06
CA PHE A 80 8.89 11.58 9.18
C PHE A 80 7.53 12.24 9.38
N THR A 81 7.48 13.55 9.32
CA THR A 81 6.25 14.33 9.36
C THR A 81 6.08 15.09 8.05
N LEU A 82 4.84 15.19 7.56
CA LEU A 82 4.47 16.01 6.41
C LEU A 82 3.38 16.99 6.80
N GLU A 83 3.76 18.26 6.87
CA GLU A 83 2.83 19.35 7.09
C GLU A 83 2.56 20.06 5.76
N ALA A 84 1.30 20.18 5.41
CA ALA A 84 0.85 20.89 4.21
C ALA A 84 -0.64 21.24 4.35
N ASP A 85 -1.09 22.27 3.64
CA ASP A 85 -2.48 22.70 3.64
C ASP A 85 -3.44 21.66 3.06
N VAL A 86 -4.71 21.80 3.39
CA VAL A 86 -5.78 20.95 2.82
C VAL A 86 -5.81 21.16 1.30
N GLY A 87 -5.93 20.05 0.54
CA GLY A 87 -5.88 20.10 -0.92
C GLY A 87 -4.48 20.13 -1.52
N GLY A 88 -3.42 20.22 -0.71
CA GLY A 88 -2.01 20.25 -1.13
C GLY A 88 -1.45 18.95 -1.72
N GLY A 89 -2.26 17.90 -1.88
CA GLY A 89 -1.81 16.64 -2.47
C GLY A 89 -1.02 15.74 -1.52
N LYS A 90 -1.19 15.88 -0.20
CA LYS A 90 -0.49 15.11 0.84
C LYS A 90 -0.49 13.60 0.57
N THR A 91 -1.64 13.02 0.26
CA THR A 91 -1.76 11.57 0.04
C THR A 91 -0.82 11.07 -1.05
N LEU A 92 -0.79 11.74 -2.21
CA LEU A 92 0.08 11.35 -3.32
C LEU A 92 1.56 11.56 -2.99
N ALA A 93 1.89 12.63 -2.26
CA ALA A 93 3.26 12.91 -1.83
C ALA A 93 3.74 11.90 -0.79
N MET A 94 2.92 11.53 0.20
CA MET A 94 3.23 10.48 1.18
C MET A 94 3.43 9.12 0.50
N LEU A 95 2.58 8.76 -0.46
CA LEU A 95 2.71 7.53 -1.23
C LEU A 95 3.99 7.51 -2.07
N MET A 96 4.34 8.63 -2.71
CA MET A 96 5.59 8.74 -3.46
C MET A 96 6.80 8.57 -2.53
N PHE A 97 6.79 9.26 -1.38
CA PHE A 97 7.81 9.08 -0.35
C PHE A 97 7.91 7.63 0.08
N ALA A 98 6.79 7.00 0.47
CA ALA A 98 6.76 5.63 0.96
C ALA A 98 7.28 4.62 -0.07
N LEU A 99 6.86 4.74 -1.35
CA LEU A 99 7.35 3.88 -2.43
C LEU A 99 8.85 4.03 -2.65
N MET A 100 9.34 5.27 -2.74
CA MET A 100 10.77 5.51 -2.95
C MET A 100 11.61 5.09 -1.74
N HIS A 101 11.14 5.40 -0.52
CA HIS A 101 11.81 5.00 0.72
C HIS A 101 11.86 3.48 0.86
N ALA A 102 10.74 2.80 0.60
CA ALA A 102 10.68 1.34 0.62
C ALA A 102 11.64 0.70 -0.40
N ILE A 103 11.71 1.23 -1.62
CA ILE A 103 12.64 0.76 -2.65
C ILE A 103 14.10 0.96 -2.21
N ASN A 104 14.44 2.13 -1.68
CA ASN A 104 15.80 2.46 -1.26
C ASN A 104 16.28 1.59 -0.08
N HIS A 105 15.37 1.17 0.78
CA HIS A 105 15.69 0.39 1.97
C HIS A 105 15.34 -1.10 1.86
N GLY A 106 14.97 -1.60 0.67
CA GLY A 106 14.65 -3.00 0.44
C GLY A 106 13.41 -3.48 1.20
N MET A 107 12.48 -2.57 1.51
CA MET A 107 11.19 -2.93 2.12
C MET A 107 10.28 -3.54 1.07
N LYS A 108 9.37 -4.43 1.50
CA LYS A 108 8.51 -5.18 0.58
C LYS A 108 7.09 -4.63 0.51
N ARG A 109 6.62 -3.92 1.53
CA ARG A 109 5.22 -3.52 1.70
C ARG A 109 5.09 -2.09 2.21
N ILE A 110 3.94 -1.49 1.93
CA ILE A 110 3.52 -0.19 2.46
C ILE A 110 2.21 -0.41 3.19
N VAL A 111 2.13 0.05 4.44
CA VAL A 111 0.90 0.05 5.23
C VAL A 111 0.42 1.48 5.38
N TYR A 112 -0.75 1.78 4.86
CA TYR A 112 -1.42 3.08 4.98
C TYR A 112 -2.48 2.98 6.06
N LEU A 113 -2.29 3.71 7.15
CA LEU A 113 -3.24 3.72 8.26
C LEU A 113 -4.10 4.98 8.22
N ALA A 114 -5.40 4.82 8.44
CA ALA A 114 -6.34 5.91 8.56
C ALA A 114 -7.30 5.69 9.74
N PRO A 115 -7.74 6.76 10.45
CA PRO A 115 -8.47 6.62 11.70
C PRO A 115 -9.95 6.23 11.53
N TYR A 116 -10.52 6.34 10.32
CA TYR A 116 -11.95 6.14 10.08
C TYR A 116 -12.21 5.25 8.87
N GLY A 117 -13.15 4.30 8.99
CA GLY A 117 -13.52 3.37 7.94
C GLY A 117 -13.88 4.05 6.60
N ALA A 118 -14.63 5.14 6.63
CA ALA A 118 -14.96 5.91 5.42
C ALA A 118 -13.70 6.47 4.70
N VAL A 119 -12.67 6.88 5.46
CA VAL A 119 -11.40 7.36 4.89
C VAL A 119 -10.59 6.20 4.34
N ILE A 120 -10.60 5.05 5.02
CA ILE A 120 -9.96 3.80 4.55
C ILE A 120 -10.53 3.42 3.19
N GLU A 121 -11.86 3.32 3.08
CA GLU A 121 -12.58 2.97 1.84
C GLU A 121 -12.28 3.97 0.71
N GLN A 122 -12.41 5.27 0.99
CA GLN A 122 -12.12 6.32 0.01
C GLN A 122 -10.67 6.25 -0.49
N THR A 123 -9.72 6.08 0.43
CA THR A 123 -8.30 5.98 0.10
C THR A 123 -8.04 4.71 -0.70
N ALA A 124 -8.54 3.57 -0.26
CA ALA A 124 -8.37 2.30 -0.95
C ALA A 124 -8.90 2.36 -2.39
N ASN A 125 -10.08 2.93 -2.60
CA ASN A 125 -10.66 3.11 -3.92
C ASN A 125 -9.78 4.02 -4.82
N GLN A 126 -9.18 5.05 -4.26
CA GLN A 126 -8.22 5.89 -4.98
C GLN A 126 -6.94 5.11 -5.32
N LEU A 127 -6.40 4.34 -4.38
CA LEU A 127 -5.18 3.56 -4.59
C LEU A 127 -5.39 2.42 -5.59
N LYS A 128 -6.53 1.74 -5.56
CA LYS A 128 -6.91 0.72 -6.54
C LYS A 128 -6.94 1.28 -7.96
N LYS A 129 -7.48 2.50 -8.15
CA LYS A 129 -7.47 3.19 -9.46
C LYS A 129 -6.05 3.49 -9.97
N ILE A 130 -5.10 3.75 -9.08
CA ILE A 130 -3.71 4.08 -9.43
C ILE A 130 -2.89 2.82 -9.66
N PHE A 131 -3.01 1.86 -8.76
CA PHE A 131 -2.12 0.70 -8.67
C PHE A 131 -2.73 -0.59 -9.23
N GLY A 132 -4.05 -0.64 -9.40
CA GLY A 132 -4.81 -1.85 -9.75
C GLY A 132 -5.25 -2.63 -8.51
N ASP A 133 -6.40 -3.30 -8.62
CA ASP A 133 -7.06 -4.01 -7.51
C ASP A 133 -6.14 -5.05 -6.86
N ASN A 134 -5.39 -5.81 -7.66
CA ASN A 134 -4.52 -6.89 -7.17
C ASN A 134 -3.33 -6.40 -6.32
N ASN A 135 -3.05 -5.10 -6.25
CA ASN A 135 -1.91 -4.56 -5.52
C ASN A 135 -2.29 -3.83 -4.23
N VAL A 136 -3.59 -3.73 -3.93
CA VAL A 136 -4.12 -2.99 -2.79
C VAL A 136 -5.12 -3.84 -2.03
N CYS A 137 -4.78 -4.18 -0.78
CA CYS A 137 -5.70 -4.83 0.16
C CYS A 137 -6.30 -3.78 1.10
N VAL A 138 -7.59 -3.92 1.38
CA VAL A 138 -8.28 -3.17 2.43
C VAL A 138 -8.43 -4.08 3.64
N HIS A 139 -8.01 -3.62 4.79
CA HIS A 139 -8.08 -4.41 6.02
C HIS A 139 -8.63 -3.55 7.17
N HIS A 140 -9.91 -3.73 7.49
CA HIS A 140 -10.52 -3.11 8.67
C HIS A 140 -11.67 -3.96 9.22
N ILE A 141 -12.05 -3.72 10.47
CA ILE A 141 -12.97 -4.58 11.25
C ILE A 141 -14.39 -4.66 10.66
N ASN A 142 -14.80 -3.66 9.88
CA ASN A 142 -16.14 -3.58 9.27
C ASN A 142 -16.15 -4.02 7.80
N MET A 143 -15.17 -4.81 7.36
CA MET A 143 -15.15 -5.31 5.99
C MET A 143 -16.35 -6.22 5.74
N ASP A 144 -17.08 -5.94 4.67
CA ASP A 144 -18.15 -6.80 4.17
C ASP A 144 -17.53 -8.02 3.47
N THR A 145 -17.22 -9.05 4.27
CA THR A 145 -16.56 -10.28 3.80
C THR A 145 -17.36 -11.03 2.74
N VAL A 146 -18.67 -10.76 2.65
CA VAL A 146 -19.56 -11.39 1.65
C VAL A 146 -19.23 -10.90 0.23
N LYS A 147 -18.63 -9.72 0.08
CA LYS A 147 -18.29 -9.13 -1.22
C LYS A 147 -16.83 -9.41 -1.65
N LEU A 148 -16.03 -10.03 -0.77
CA LEU A 148 -14.63 -10.32 -1.07
C LEU A 148 -14.50 -11.64 -1.82
N THR A 149 -13.60 -11.66 -2.80
CA THR A 149 -13.17 -12.92 -3.41
C THR A 149 -12.29 -13.70 -2.44
N MET A 150 -12.14 -15.01 -2.66
CA MET A 150 -11.20 -15.81 -1.86
C MET A 150 -9.77 -15.29 -1.95
N ALA A 151 -9.37 -14.75 -3.10
CA ALA A 151 -8.06 -14.12 -3.26
C ALA A 151 -7.90 -12.85 -2.40
N ASP A 152 -8.97 -12.04 -2.25
CA ASP A 152 -8.96 -10.87 -1.37
C ASP A 152 -8.86 -11.27 0.09
N LEU A 153 -9.58 -12.31 0.51
CA LEU A 153 -9.51 -12.82 1.88
C LEU A 153 -8.10 -13.33 2.22
N MET A 154 -7.51 -14.14 1.35
CA MET A 154 -6.13 -14.64 1.52
C MET A 154 -5.10 -13.50 1.56
N ALA A 155 -5.27 -12.49 0.72
CA ALA A 155 -4.40 -11.32 0.70
C ALA A 155 -4.51 -10.49 1.98
N CYS A 156 -5.71 -10.46 2.60
CA CYS A 156 -5.95 -9.77 3.86
C CYS A 156 -5.37 -10.54 5.06
N ASP A 157 -5.46 -11.86 5.07
CA ASP A 157 -5.00 -12.68 6.20
C ASP A 157 -3.50 -12.56 6.43
N ASN A 158 -2.70 -12.58 5.36
CA ASN A 158 -1.23 -12.56 5.44
C ASN A 158 -0.60 -11.25 4.98
N TRP A 159 -1.40 -10.29 4.57
CA TRP A 159 -0.93 -9.02 3.98
C TRP A 159 0.05 -9.24 2.82
N ASP A 160 -0.23 -10.22 1.95
CA ASP A 160 0.68 -10.63 0.87
C ASP A 160 0.74 -9.64 -0.31
N VAL A 161 0.00 -8.55 -0.23
CA VAL A 161 -0.02 -7.48 -1.23
C VAL A 161 1.00 -6.37 -0.92
N PRO A 162 1.48 -5.64 -1.93
CA PRO A 162 2.45 -4.55 -1.72
C PRO A 162 1.89 -3.33 -1.00
N ILE A 163 0.57 -3.09 -1.02
CA ILE A 163 -0.07 -1.94 -0.36
C ILE A 163 -1.26 -2.42 0.46
N ILE A 164 -1.23 -2.13 1.76
CA ILE A 164 -2.31 -2.39 2.70
C ILE A 164 -2.90 -1.06 3.15
N VAL A 165 -4.23 -0.95 3.17
CA VAL A 165 -4.97 0.20 3.70
C VAL A 165 -5.81 -0.27 4.88
N SER A 166 -5.54 0.27 6.09
CA SER A 166 -6.16 -0.17 7.35
C SER A 166 -6.54 1.01 8.23
#